data_76e93d0f7c6837ee67721b907b0dd0f3
#
_entry.id   76e93d0f7c6837ee67721b907b0dd0f3
#
_cell.length_a   1.000
_cell.length_b   1.000
_cell.length_c   1.000
_cell.angle_alpha   90.00
_cell.angle_beta   90.00
_cell.angle_gamma   90.00
#
_symmetry.space_group_name_H-M   'P 1'
#
loop_
_entity.id
_entity.type
_entity.pdbx_description
1 polymer ?
#
loop_
_entity_poly.entity_id
_entity_poly.type
_entity_poly.pdbx_seq_one_letter_code
_entity_poly.pdbx_strand_id
1 'polypeptide(L)'
;GKTRTVLGMYYRFLKTNRFRRILFLVDRTSLGEQASDVFKEVKLEDLMTLDDIYNIKGLEDKNIDKETRIQVATVQSMVKRILYNDSETKPAVTDYDLIIIDEAHRGYILDKEMSDTEILYRDQRDYQSKYRSVIEYFDAVKIALTATPALQTTEIFGQPVFKYTYREAVIEGYLVDHDAPHHLETKLSTGGIHYKSGDTVMIYDPVTGEITNSELLDDELDFDIEQFNRQVITENFNKTSFKRNCSRYRS
;
A
#
# COMPACT_ATOMS: atom_id res chain seq x y z
N GLY A 1 6.04 8.73 11.03
CA GLY A 1 6.47 7.95 12.21
C GLY A 1 7.30 6.74 11.87
N LYS A 2 6.81 5.74 11.12
CA LYS A 2 7.51 4.47 10.85
C LYS A 2 8.93 4.64 10.31
N THR A 3 9.14 5.49 9.33
CA THR A 3 10.46 5.70 8.68
C THR A 3 11.53 6.17 9.68
N ARG A 4 11.20 7.04 10.64
CA ARG A 4 12.15 7.46 11.69
C ARG A 4 12.49 6.32 12.65
N THR A 5 11.54 5.45 12.96
CA THR A 5 11.80 4.24 13.76
C THR A 5 12.77 3.32 13.04
N VAL A 6 12.55 3.10 11.74
CA VAL A 6 13.44 2.32 10.87
C VAL A 6 14.86 2.90 10.86
N LEU A 7 14.97 4.22 10.70
CA LEU A 7 16.27 4.92 10.73
C LEU A 7 17.03 4.63 12.04
N GLY A 8 16.35 4.74 13.18
CA GLY A 8 16.94 4.44 14.49
C GLY A 8 17.34 2.97 14.65
N MET A 9 16.54 2.05 14.09
CA MET A 9 16.86 0.61 14.05
C MET A 9 18.13 0.35 13.23
N TYR A 10 18.22 0.92 12.01
CA TYR A 10 19.41 0.78 11.14
C TYR A 10 20.66 1.26 11.83
N TYR A 11 20.61 2.47 12.36
CA TYR A 11 21.75 3.04 13.07
C TYR A 11 22.23 2.13 14.20
N ARG A 12 21.33 1.67 15.06
CA ARG A 12 21.69 0.78 16.18
C ARG A 12 22.21 -0.57 15.71
N PHE A 13 21.59 -1.19 14.72
CA PHE A 13 22.01 -2.50 14.21
C PHE A 13 23.40 -2.45 13.55
N LEU A 14 23.64 -1.42 12.75
CA LEU A 14 24.94 -1.25 12.08
C LEU A 14 26.05 -0.82 13.06
N LYS A 15 25.74 0.10 13.99
CA LYS A 15 26.70 0.56 15.02
C LYS A 15 27.17 -0.60 15.93
N THR A 16 26.28 -1.53 16.23
CA THR A 16 26.61 -2.70 17.05
C THR A 16 27.12 -3.89 16.24
N ASN A 17 27.27 -3.74 14.92
CA ASN A 17 27.62 -4.82 13.99
C ASN A 17 26.73 -6.08 14.12
N ARG A 18 25.46 -5.91 14.55
CA ARG A 18 24.52 -7.02 14.67
C ARG A 18 24.13 -7.59 13.31
N PHE A 19 24.03 -6.71 12.31
CA PHE A 19 23.81 -7.07 10.90
C PHE A 19 24.85 -6.35 10.04
N ARG A 20 25.33 -7.02 9.00
CA ARG A 20 26.34 -6.48 8.08
C ARG A 20 25.71 -5.72 6.93
N ARG A 21 24.62 -6.26 6.37
CA ARG A 21 23.95 -5.69 5.21
C ARG A 21 22.44 -5.85 5.32
N ILE A 22 21.74 -4.76 5.16
CA ILE A 22 20.30 -4.65 5.33
C ILE A 22 19.65 -4.38 3.97
N LEU A 23 18.62 -5.16 3.62
CA LEU A 23 17.74 -4.87 2.51
C LEU A 23 16.48 -4.19 3.03
N PHE A 24 16.18 -3.00 2.53
CA PHE A 24 14.93 -2.30 2.78
C PHE A 24 14.01 -2.46 1.59
N LEU A 25 12.95 -3.23 1.75
CA LEU A 25 11.94 -3.45 0.73
C LEU A 25 10.77 -2.49 0.90
N VAL A 26 10.48 -1.76 -0.17
CA VAL A 26 9.33 -0.86 -0.27
C VAL A 26 8.38 -1.34 -1.36
N ASP A 27 7.10 -1.00 -1.22
CA ASP A 27 6.10 -1.35 -2.21
C ASP A 27 6.17 -0.45 -3.45
N ARG A 28 6.44 0.84 -3.27
CA ARG A 28 6.47 1.85 -4.35
C ARG A 28 7.77 2.63 -4.38
N THR A 29 8.16 3.05 -5.57
CA THR A 29 9.35 3.89 -5.80
C THR A 29 9.33 5.16 -4.95
N SER A 30 8.18 5.86 -4.89
CA SER A 30 8.04 7.09 -4.09
C SER A 30 8.28 6.88 -2.59
N LEU A 31 7.97 5.71 -2.04
CA LEU A 31 8.27 5.37 -0.64
C LEU A 31 9.77 5.14 -0.43
N GLY A 32 10.43 4.54 -1.41
CA GLY A 32 11.87 4.34 -1.39
C GLY A 32 12.65 5.66 -1.50
N GLU A 33 12.20 6.58 -2.34
CA GLU A 33 12.75 7.94 -2.44
C GLU A 33 12.61 8.70 -1.13
N GLN A 34 11.40 8.74 -0.55
CA GLN A 34 11.16 9.36 0.76
C GLN A 34 12.03 8.75 1.88
N ALA A 35 12.25 7.45 1.87
CA ALA A 35 13.13 6.82 2.84
C ALA A 35 14.60 7.23 2.64
N SER A 36 15.05 7.29 1.39
CA SER A 36 16.38 7.74 1.02
C SER A 36 16.61 9.19 1.43
N ASP A 37 15.63 10.06 1.25
CA ASP A 37 15.69 11.47 1.70
C ASP A 37 15.84 11.55 3.23
N VAL A 38 15.05 10.77 3.97
CA VAL A 38 15.17 10.71 5.45
C VAL A 38 16.56 10.25 5.88
N PHE A 39 17.19 9.30 5.17
CA PHE A 39 18.53 8.82 5.48
C PHE A 39 19.61 9.88 5.24
N LYS A 40 19.38 10.82 4.32
CA LYS A 40 20.28 11.93 3.99
C LYS A 40 20.04 13.20 4.83
N GLU A 41 18.81 13.41 5.32
CA GLU A 41 18.44 14.65 5.98
C GLU A 41 18.43 14.55 7.51
N VAL A 42 18.02 13.38 8.07
CA VAL A 42 17.86 13.25 9.52
C VAL A 42 19.20 13.03 10.18
N LYS A 43 19.61 14.00 10.97
CA LYS A 43 20.83 13.95 11.78
C LYS A 43 20.66 13.01 12.97
N LEU A 44 21.64 12.18 13.16
CA LEU A 44 21.80 11.23 14.25
C LEU A 44 22.79 11.78 15.31
N GLU A 45 23.47 10.90 16.00
CA GLU A 45 24.56 11.29 16.89
C GLU A 45 25.66 12.05 16.11
N ASP A 46 26.33 12.98 16.76
CA ASP A 46 27.42 13.80 16.19
C ASP A 46 27.02 14.63 14.95
N LEU A 47 25.69 14.92 14.80
CA LEU A 47 25.13 15.69 13.70
C LEU A 47 25.35 15.10 12.29
N MET A 48 25.74 13.83 12.20
CA MET A 48 25.88 13.11 10.94
C MET A 48 24.56 12.41 10.55
N THR A 49 24.35 12.27 9.26
CA THR A 49 23.22 11.51 8.72
C THR A 49 23.61 10.03 8.58
N LEU A 50 22.62 9.16 8.32
CA LEU A 50 22.91 7.75 8.10
C LEU A 50 23.76 7.54 6.83
N ASP A 51 23.52 8.34 5.80
CA ASP A 51 24.24 8.30 4.52
C ASP A 51 25.69 8.83 4.64
N ASP A 52 25.98 9.72 5.60
CA ASP A 52 27.33 10.16 5.92
C ASP A 52 28.17 9.04 6.56
N ILE A 53 27.52 8.13 7.30
CA ILE A 53 28.23 7.12 8.11
C ILE A 53 28.35 5.80 7.35
N TYR A 54 27.34 5.40 6.57
CA TYR A 54 27.24 4.10 5.93
C TYR A 54 27.01 4.22 4.44
N ASN A 55 27.59 3.29 3.66
CA ASN A 55 27.31 3.20 2.23
C ASN A 55 25.88 2.67 1.99
N ILE A 56 25.03 3.52 1.42
CA ILE A 56 23.64 3.23 1.10
C ILE A 56 23.47 3.20 -0.42
N LYS A 57 22.86 2.14 -0.92
CA LYS A 57 22.45 2.01 -2.33
C LYS A 57 20.96 2.26 -2.47
N GLY A 58 20.61 3.13 -3.40
CA GLY A 58 19.23 3.51 -3.68
C GLY A 58 18.51 2.55 -4.62
N LEU A 59 17.33 2.97 -5.07
CA LEU A 59 16.45 2.18 -5.95
C LEU A 59 17.06 1.90 -7.32
N GLU A 60 17.88 2.82 -7.84
CA GLU A 60 18.51 2.72 -9.15
C GLU A 60 19.73 1.79 -9.17
N ASP A 61 20.31 1.54 -8.00
CA ASP A 61 21.50 0.73 -7.87
C ASP A 61 21.15 -0.77 -7.90
N LYS A 62 21.51 -1.45 -8.99
CA LYS A 62 21.25 -2.88 -9.15
C LYS A 62 22.34 -3.77 -8.52
N ASN A 63 23.55 -3.27 -8.43
CA ASN A 63 24.69 -4.01 -7.90
C ASN A 63 25.09 -3.48 -6.54
N ILE A 64 25.36 -4.40 -5.62
CA ILE A 64 25.93 -4.11 -4.30
C ILE A 64 27.43 -4.42 -4.32
N ASP A 65 28.19 -3.56 -3.69
CA ASP A 65 29.62 -3.79 -3.42
C ASP A 65 29.84 -4.30 -1.99
N LYS A 66 31.09 -4.57 -1.65
CA LYS A 66 31.45 -5.08 -0.31
C LYS A 66 31.18 -4.05 0.80
N GLU A 67 31.23 -2.77 0.46
CA GLU A 67 31.06 -1.66 1.40
C GLU A 67 29.59 -1.30 1.61
N THR A 68 28.69 -1.76 0.75
CA THR A 68 27.25 -1.50 0.88
C THR A 68 26.72 -2.06 2.19
N ARG A 69 26.09 -1.22 3.00
CA ARG A 69 25.48 -1.58 4.28
C ARG A 69 23.97 -1.63 4.23
N ILE A 70 23.37 -0.75 3.43
CA ILE A 70 21.91 -0.71 3.22
C ILE A 70 21.65 -0.65 1.73
N GLN A 71 20.70 -1.45 1.26
CA GLN A 71 20.12 -1.31 -0.08
C GLN A 71 18.64 -1.07 0.03
N VAL A 72 18.15 -0.05 -0.66
CA VAL A 72 16.72 0.22 -0.85
C VAL A 72 16.29 -0.39 -2.18
N ALA A 73 15.25 -1.19 -2.19
CA ALA A 73 14.72 -1.78 -3.42
C ALA A 73 13.20 -1.93 -3.34
N THR A 74 12.54 -1.91 -4.51
CA THR A 74 11.14 -2.30 -4.57
C THR A 74 11.00 -3.82 -4.62
N VAL A 75 9.89 -4.35 -4.11
CA VAL A 75 9.59 -5.78 -4.19
C VAL A 75 9.59 -6.24 -5.66
N GLN A 76 9.01 -5.45 -6.57
CA GLN A 76 8.93 -5.75 -8.00
C GLN A 76 10.32 -5.83 -8.65
N SER A 77 11.23 -4.93 -8.26
CA SER A 77 12.63 -4.98 -8.73
C SER A 77 13.31 -6.27 -8.29
N MET A 78 13.11 -6.69 -7.03
CA MET A 78 13.68 -7.94 -6.51
C MET A 78 13.05 -9.18 -7.14
N VAL A 79 11.74 -9.18 -7.39
CA VAL A 79 11.07 -10.25 -8.15
C VAL A 79 11.74 -10.43 -9.52
N LYS A 80 11.95 -9.33 -10.27
CA LYS A 80 12.61 -9.38 -11.58
C LYS A 80 14.02 -9.95 -11.48
N ARG A 81 14.79 -9.54 -10.47
CA ARG A 81 16.18 -9.98 -10.29
C ARG A 81 16.30 -11.43 -9.85
N ILE A 82 15.39 -11.92 -9.01
CA ILE A 82 15.44 -13.26 -8.42
C ILE A 82 14.82 -14.31 -9.35
N LEU A 83 13.63 -14.02 -9.91
CA LEU A 83 12.83 -15.01 -10.61
C LEU A 83 13.01 -14.98 -12.14
N TYR A 84 13.33 -13.82 -12.72
CA TYR A 84 13.35 -13.64 -14.18
C TYR A 84 14.73 -13.28 -14.75
N ASN A 85 15.75 -13.14 -13.90
CA ASN A 85 17.08 -12.74 -14.36
C ASN A 85 18.10 -13.85 -14.07
N ASP A 86 18.60 -14.48 -15.12
CA ASP A 86 19.68 -15.48 -15.04
C ASP A 86 21.09 -14.84 -15.08
N SER A 87 21.17 -13.51 -14.99
CA SER A 87 22.40 -12.76 -15.21
C SER A 87 23.17 -12.47 -13.91
N GLU A 88 24.36 -11.88 -14.07
CA GLU A 88 25.28 -11.45 -13.01
C GLU A 88 24.69 -10.54 -11.93
N THR A 89 23.47 -9.99 -12.17
CA THR A 89 22.77 -9.10 -11.21
C THR A 89 21.84 -9.84 -10.25
N LYS A 90 21.72 -11.17 -10.34
CA LYS A 90 20.94 -11.96 -9.40
C LYS A 90 21.62 -11.92 -8.04
N PRO A 91 20.94 -11.47 -6.96
CA PRO A 91 21.55 -11.44 -5.64
C PRO A 91 21.78 -12.86 -5.11
N ALA A 92 22.84 -13.05 -4.36
CA ALA A 92 23.05 -14.30 -3.65
C ALA A 92 22.11 -14.40 -2.43
N VAL A 93 21.78 -15.62 -2.02
CA VAL A 93 20.91 -15.89 -0.86
C VAL A 93 21.46 -15.24 0.44
N THR A 94 22.80 -15.11 0.52
CA THR A 94 23.52 -14.57 1.68
C THR A 94 23.89 -13.10 1.55
N ASP A 95 23.41 -12.40 0.53
CA ASP A 95 23.78 -10.99 0.33
C ASP A 95 23.25 -10.07 1.42
N TYR A 96 22.16 -10.44 2.06
CA TYR A 96 21.55 -9.68 3.16
C TYR A 96 21.36 -10.61 4.35
N ASP A 97 21.61 -10.07 5.54
CA ASP A 97 21.38 -10.75 6.82
C ASP A 97 20.18 -10.17 7.59
N LEU A 98 19.64 -9.03 7.13
CA LEU A 98 18.39 -8.46 7.60
C LEU A 98 17.58 -7.92 6.43
N ILE A 99 16.29 -8.21 6.40
CA ILE A 99 15.31 -7.61 5.48
C ILE A 99 14.27 -6.86 6.31
N ILE A 100 14.08 -5.58 6.01
CA ILE A 100 13.00 -4.77 6.58
C ILE A 100 12.02 -4.44 5.47
N ILE A 101 10.74 -4.75 5.69
CA ILE A 101 9.69 -4.58 4.70
C ILE A 101 8.72 -3.52 5.21
N ASP A 102 8.62 -2.40 4.48
CA ASP A 102 7.64 -1.36 4.79
C ASP A 102 6.30 -1.66 4.10
N GLU A 103 5.22 -1.21 4.74
CA GLU A 103 3.83 -1.45 4.32
C GLU A 103 3.55 -2.92 3.97
N ALA A 104 4.04 -3.83 4.82
CA ALA A 104 4.01 -5.27 4.57
C ALA A 104 2.62 -5.85 4.26
N HIS A 105 1.53 -5.16 4.64
CA HIS A 105 0.17 -5.54 4.27
C HIS A 105 -0.13 -5.39 2.78
N ARG A 106 0.59 -4.51 2.06
CA ARG A 106 0.37 -4.25 0.63
C ARG A 106 0.88 -5.38 -0.27
N GLY A 107 1.81 -6.16 0.18
CA GLY A 107 2.32 -7.32 -0.56
C GLY A 107 1.26 -8.37 -0.92
N TYR A 108 0.01 -8.19 -0.45
CA TYR A 108 -1.11 -9.11 -0.67
C TYR A 108 -2.27 -8.50 -1.46
N ILE A 109 -2.23 -7.21 -1.73
CA ILE A 109 -3.31 -6.50 -2.41
C ILE A 109 -2.75 -5.89 -3.68
N LEU A 110 -3.25 -6.35 -4.84
CA LEU A 110 -3.04 -5.65 -6.11
C LEU A 110 -3.73 -4.29 -6.01
N ASP A 111 -2.93 -3.23 -5.94
CA ASP A 111 -3.45 -1.87 -5.90
C ASP A 111 -3.93 -1.48 -7.32
N LYS A 112 -5.12 -0.88 -7.43
CA LYS A 112 -5.71 -0.48 -8.71
C LYS A 112 -4.95 0.61 -9.47
N GLU A 113 -3.95 1.22 -8.84
CA GLU A 113 -3.10 2.27 -9.42
C GLU A 113 -1.78 1.72 -9.99
N MET A 114 -1.78 0.50 -10.49
CA MET A 114 -0.58 -0.13 -11.03
C MET A 114 -0.21 0.46 -12.40
N SER A 115 1.07 0.70 -12.62
CA SER A 115 1.62 1.12 -13.92
C SER A 115 1.54 -0.02 -14.97
N ASP A 116 1.65 0.32 -16.27
CA ASP A 116 1.57 -0.64 -17.38
C ASP A 116 2.54 -1.84 -17.26
N THR A 117 3.63 -1.70 -16.52
CA THR A 117 4.58 -2.79 -16.24
C THR A 117 4.04 -3.79 -15.21
N GLU A 118 3.06 -3.39 -14.40
CA GLU A 118 2.46 -4.18 -13.33
C GLU A 118 1.23 -4.97 -13.80
N ILE A 119 0.69 -4.64 -14.99
CA ILE A 119 -0.39 -5.38 -15.67
C ILE A 119 0.02 -6.85 -15.96
N LEU A 120 1.32 -7.15 -15.97
CA LEU A 120 1.84 -8.53 -16.05
C LEU A 120 1.45 -9.40 -14.84
N TYR A 121 1.06 -8.81 -13.72
CA TYR A 121 0.61 -9.51 -12.51
C TYR A 121 -0.92 -9.52 -12.42
N ARG A 122 -1.59 -10.09 -13.40
CA ARG A 122 -3.06 -10.09 -13.50
C ARG A 122 -3.77 -10.89 -12.42
N ASP A 123 -3.08 -11.74 -11.67
CA ASP A 123 -3.64 -12.57 -10.62
C ASP A 123 -3.05 -12.19 -9.26
N GLN A 124 -3.93 -11.83 -8.32
CA GLN A 124 -3.55 -11.52 -6.94
C GLN A 124 -2.79 -12.67 -6.27
N ARG A 125 -3.13 -13.93 -6.60
CA ARG A 125 -2.44 -15.11 -6.08
C ARG A 125 -1.02 -15.22 -6.62
N ASP A 126 -0.81 -14.88 -7.89
CA ASP A 126 0.51 -14.86 -8.51
C ASP A 126 1.40 -13.78 -7.88
N TYR A 127 0.85 -12.59 -7.62
CA TYR A 127 1.57 -11.53 -6.93
C TYR A 127 1.96 -11.92 -5.50
N GLN A 128 1.04 -12.48 -4.73
CA GLN A 128 1.31 -13.00 -3.38
C GLN A 128 2.40 -14.07 -3.38
N SER A 129 2.35 -15.00 -4.32
CA SER A 129 3.35 -16.05 -4.47
C SER A 129 4.74 -15.47 -4.77
N LYS A 130 4.84 -14.51 -5.66
CA LYS A 130 6.10 -13.83 -6.02
C LYS A 130 6.66 -12.99 -4.88
N TYR A 131 5.81 -12.26 -4.17
CA TYR A 131 6.18 -11.51 -2.98
C TYR A 131 6.78 -12.43 -1.91
N ARG A 132 6.08 -13.53 -1.61
CA ARG A 132 6.54 -14.54 -0.68
C ARG A 132 7.87 -15.15 -1.11
N SER A 133 8.02 -15.46 -2.40
CA SER A 133 9.26 -15.99 -2.97
C SER A 133 10.46 -15.06 -2.75
N VAL A 134 10.27 -13.74 -2.87
CA VAL A 134 11.35 -12.76 -2.58
C VAL A 134 11.72 -12.78 -1.12
N ILE A 135 10.73 -12.79 -0.22
CA ILE A 135 10.97 -12.79 1.23
C ILE A 135 11.67 -14.06 1.68
N GLU A 136 11.26 -15.22 1.15
CA GLU A 136 11.80 -16.52 1.51
C GLU A 136 13.15 -16.82 0.84
N TYR A 137 13.49 -16.11 -0.25
CA TYR A 137 14.71 -16.34 -1.01
C TYR A 137 15.99 -16.12 -0.19
N PHE A 138 16.00 -15.11 0.68
CA PHE A 138 17.18 -14.76 1.45
C PHE A 138 17.22 -15.46 2.81
N ASP A 139 18.40 -15.97 3.15
CA ASP A 139 18.70 -16.47 4.51
C ASP A 139 18.97 -15.27 5.44
N ALA A 140 17.92 -14.58 5.82
CA ALA A 140 17.97 -13.33 6.56
C ALA A 140 16.89 -13.25 7.62
N VAL A 141 17.14 -12.48 8.68
CA VAL A 141 16.09 -12.07 9.64
C VAL A 141 15.11 -11.13 8.91
N LYS A 142 13.82 -11.28 9.16
CA LYS A 142 12.76 -10.50 8.49
C LYS A 142 12.00 -9.68 9.52
N ILE A 143 11.88 -8.37 9.26
CA ILE A 143 11.08 -7.43 10.07
C ILE A 143 10.04 -6.79 9.16
N ALA A 144 8.77 -6.96 9.48
CA ALA A 144 7.66 -6.36 8.78
C ALA A 144 7.13 -5.14 9.54
N LEU A 145 6.90 -4.05 8.82
CA LEU A 145 6.28 -2.83 9.34
C LEU A 145 4.96 -2.60 8.64
N THR A 146 3.92 -2.35 9.41
CA THR A 146 2.59 -2.04 8.86
C THR A 146 1.77 -1.22 9.85
N ALA A 147 0.88 -0.37 9.35
CA ALA A 147 -0.13 0.30 10.15
C ALA A 147 -1.41 -0.57 10.28
N THR A 148 -1.65 -1.46 9.32
CA THR A 148 -2.87 -2.25 9.18
C THR A 148 -2.51 -3.72 8.95
N PRO A 149 -2.17 -4.48 10.02
CA PRO A 149 -1.84 -5.88 9.86
C PRO A 149 -3.06 -6.66 9.36
N ALA A 150 -2.88 -7.36 8.23
CA ALA A 150 -3.85 -8.30 7.69
C ALA A 150 -3.56 -9.72 8.21
N LEU A 151 -4.52 -10.63 8.06
CA LEU A 151 -4.32 -12.04 8.44
C LEU A 151 -3.10 -12.65 7.77
N GLN A 152 -2.93 -12.39 6.46
CA GLN A 152 -1.80 -12.87 5.66
C GLN A 152 -0.44 -12.34 6.17
N THR A 153 -0.41 -11.10 6.72
CA THR A 153 0.82 -10.57 7.34
C THR A 153 1.24 -11.43 8.52
N THR A 154 0.27 -11.85 9.33
CA THR A 154 0.51 -12.71 10.49
C THR A 154 0.93 -14.14 10.07
N GLU A 155 0.41 -14.64 8.96
CA GLU A 155 0.80 -15.96 8.42
C GLU A 155 2.27 -16.01 7.96
N ILE A 156 2.79 -14.91 7.40
CA ILE A 156 4.18 -14.86 6.91
C ILE A 156 5.17 -14.45 7.99
N PHE A 157 4.83 -13.45 8.79
CA PHE A 157 5.75 -12.83 9.74
C PHE A 157 5.50 -13.23 11.20
N GLY A 158 4.43 -13.96 11.48
CA GLY A 158 4.03 -14.31 12.84
C GLY A 158 3.28 -13.18 13.56
N GLN A 159 3.10 -13.34 14.86
CA GLN A 159 2.44 -12.33 15.68
C GLN A 159 3.32 -11.07 15.84
N PRO A 160 2.69 -9.87 15.86
CA PRO A 160 3.44 -8.64 16.06
C PRO A 160 4.20 -8.65 17.39
N VAL A 161 5.51 -8.36 17.32
CA VAL A 161 6.37 -8.21 18.51
C VAL A 161 6.19 -6.86 19.21
N PHE A 162 5.65 -5.87 18.50
CA PHE A 162 5.33 -4.54 19.02
C PHE A 162 4.07 -4.02 18.36
N LYS A 163 3.18 -3.43 19.16
CA LYS A 163 1.97 -2.74 18.70
C LYS A 163 1.91 -1.38 19.39
N TYR A 164 1.59 -0.35 18.62
CA TYR A 164 1.25 0.97 19.12
C TYR A 164 -0.07 1.38 18.47
N THR A 165 -1.12 1.31 19.25
CA THR A 165 -2.49 1.47 18.73
C THR A 165 -2.87 2.93 18.57
N TYR A 166 -3.85 3.21 17.72
CA TYR A 166 -4.46 4.53 17.58
C TYR A 166 -4.91 5.09 18.94
N ARG A 167 -5.58 4.26 19.74
CA ARG A 167 -6.08 4.66 21.06
C ARG A 167 -4.95 5.07 22.02
N GLU A 168 -3.86 4.33 22.05
CA GLU A 168 -2.67 4.70 22.83
C GLU A 168 -2.11 6.03 22.38
N ALA A 169 -1.98 6.24 21.06
CA ALA A 169 -1.47 7.49 20.51
C ALA A 169 -2.37 8.71 20.80
N VAL A 170 -3.69 8.51 20.88
CA VAL A 170 -4.64 9.56 21.30
C VAL A 170 -4.50 9.85 22.79
N ILE A 171 -4.45 8.82 23.64
CA ILE A 171 -4.27 8.97 25.09
C ILE A 171 -2.97 9.71 25.42
N GLU A 172 -1.90 9.41 24.69
CA GLU A 172 -0.59 10.04 24.85
C GLU A 172 -0.48 11.44 24.18
N GLY A 173 -1.54 11.89 23.49
CA GLY A 173 -1.59 13.21 22.87
C GLY A 173 -0.85 13.36 21.55
N TYR A 174 -0.43 12.25 20.93
CA TYR A 174 0.23 12.25 19.61
C TYR A 174 -0.74 12.29 18.44
N LEU A 175 -1.96 11.82 18.64
CA LEU A 175 -3.04 11.90 17.67
C LEU A 175 -4.28 12.56 18.28
N VAL A 176 -5.06 13.21 17.44
CA VAL A 176 -6.36 13.76 17.82
C VAL A 176 -7.40 12.63 17.72
N ASP A 177 -8.29 12.57 18.70
CA ASP A 177 -9.42 11.65 18.65
C ASP A 177 -10.41 12.07 17.54
N HIS A 178 -11.18 11.15 17.07
CA HIS A 178 -12.20 11.39 16.06
C HIS A 178 -13.55 10.86 16.52
N ASP A 179 -14.59 11.56 16.16
CA ASP A 179 -15.95 11.06 16.34
C ASP A 179 -16.21 9.84 15.46
N ALA A 180 -17.08 8.96 15.94
CA ALA A 180 -17.52 7.83 15.15
C ALA A 180 -18.08 8.31 13.79
N PRO A 181 -17.79 7.60 12.68
CA PRO A 181 -18.33 7.96 11.39
C PRO A 181 -19.85 7.98 11.42
N HIS A 182 -20.43 9.07 10.93
CA HIS A 182 -21.87 9.18 10.83
C HIS A 182 -22.36 8.42 9.59
N HIS A 183 -23.21 7.44 9.79
CA HIS A 183 -23.93 6.81 8.70
C HIS A 183 -25.05 7.75 8.19
N LEU A 184 -24.97 8.10 6.91
CA LEU A 184 -26.03 8.83 6.22
C LEU A 184 -26.92 7.80 5.52
N GLU A 185 -28.09 7.56 6.09
CA GLU A 185 -29.10 6.72 5.46
C GLU A 185 -30.04 7.58 4.61
N THR A 186 -30.32 7.13 3.43
CA THR A 186 -31.32 7.69 2.51
C THR A 186 -32.28 6.58 2.12
N LYS A 187 -33.48 6.94 1.65
CA LYS A 187 -34.42 5.93 1.14
C LYS A 187 -33.82 5.06 0.03
N LEU A 188 -32.98 5.66 -0.81
CA LEU A 188 -32.28 4.91 -1.86
C LEU A 188 -31.17 4.00 -1.31
N SER A 189 -30.45 4.42 -0.25
CA SER A 189 -29.40 3.57 0.33
C SER A 189 -29.94 2.37 1.10
N THR A 190 -31.17 2.46 1.60
CA THR A 190 -31.81 1.36 2.34
C THR A 190 -32.71 0.49 1.46
N GLY A 191 -33.29 1.06 0.42
CA GLY A 191 -34.26 0.36 -0.44
C GLY A 191 -33.74 0.00 -1.82
N GLY A 192 -32.59 0.53 -2.25
CA GLY A 192 -32.13 0.34 -3.63
C GLY A 192 -32.88 1.19 -4.66
N ILE A 193 -32.69 0.88 -5.92
CA ILE A 193 -33.38 1.49 -7.06
C ILE A 193 -34.10 0.37 -7.81
N HIS A 194 -35.39 0.53 -7.98
CA HIS A 194 -36.25 -0.44 -8.65
C HIS A 194 -36.93 0.20 -9.87
N TYR A 195 -36.74 -0.38 -11.03
CA TYR A 195 -37.45 -0.06 -12.27
C TYR A 195 -38.36 -1.22 -12.61
N LYS A 196 -39.58 -0.90 -13.04
CA LYS A 196 -40.58 -1.90 -13.44
C LYS A 196 -40.51 -2.20 -14.93
N SER A 197 -41.00 -3.36 -15.31
CA SER A 197 -41.28 -3.63 -16.71
C SER A 197 -42.19 -2.53 -17.30
N GLY A 198 -41.82 -2.00 -18.45
CA GLY A 198 -42.47 -0.86 -19.11
C GLY A 198 -41.90 0.53 -18.73
N ASP A 199 -40.99 0.62 -17.79
CA ASP A 199 -40.27 1.87 -17.52
C ASP A 199 -39.19 2.13 -18.59
N THR A 200 -38.81 3.41 -18.79
CA THR A 200 -37.70 3.81 -19.63
C THR A 200 -36.53 4.31 -18.76
N VAL A 201 -35.33 3.93 -19.11
CA VAL A 201 -34.12 4.38 -18.42
C VAL A 201 -33.18 5.11 -19.37
N MET A 202 -32.38 6.03 -18.85
CA MET A 202 -31.30 6.65 -19.62
C MET A 202 -30.06 5.76 -19.55
N ILE A 203 -29.50 5.44 -20.71
CA ILE A 203 -28.29 4.65 -20.84
C ILE A 203 -27.13 5.63 -21.16
N TYR A 204 -26.10 5.60 -20.34
CA TYR A 204 -24.86 6.37 -20.54
C TYR A 204 -23.78 5.45 -21.08
N ASP A 205 -23.21 5.81 -22.22
CA ASP A 205 -22.02 5.15 -22.78
C ASP A 205 -20.77 5.83 -22.24
N PRO A 206 -19.94 5.16 -21.42
CA PRO A 206 -18.73 5.73 -20.85
C PRO A 206 -17.61 5.96 -21.88
N VAL A 207 -17.69 5.37 -23.07
CA VAL A 207 -16.68 5.51 -24.12
C VAL A 207 -16.98 6.72 -25.02
N THR A 208 -18.24 6.87 -25.45
CA THR A 208 -18.66 7.97 -26.32
C THR A 208 -19.14 9.20 -25.56
N GLY A 209 -19.56 9.02 -24.29
CA GLY A 209 -20.19 10.05 -23.48
C GLY A 209 -21.64 10.34 -23.88
N GLU A 210 -22.22 9.57 -24.81
CA GLU A 210 -23.58 9.76 -25.27
C GLU A 210 -24.59 9.23 -24.25
N ILE A 211 -25.74 9.93 -24.17
CA ILE A 211 -26.89 9.52 -23.36
C ILE A 211 -28.04 9.20 -24.31
N THR A 212 -28.51 7.99 -24.27
CA THR A 212 -29.67 7.51 -25.03
C THR A 212 -30.77 7.06 -24.10
N ASN A 213 -32.03 7.14 -24.55
CA ASN A 213 -33.14 6.51 -23.80
C ASN A 213 -33.24 5.04 -24.24
N SER A 214 -33.48 4.17 -23.25
CA SER A 214 -33.83 2.78 -23.55
C SER A 214 -35.18 2.71 -24.26
N GLU A 215 -35.43 1.63 -24.97
CA GLU A 215 -36.78 1.15 -25.22
C GLU A 215 -37.44 0.81 -23.88
N LEU A 216 -38.74 0.52 -23.90
CA LEU A 216 -39.44 0.04 -22.71
C LEU A 216 -38.72 -1.21 -22.16
N LEU A 217 -38.47 -1.23 -20.86
CA LEU A 217 -37.88 -2.39 -20.23
C LEU A 217 -38.83 -3.60 -20.33
N ASP A 218 -38.30 -4.71 -20.83
CA ASP A 218 -39.06 -5.96 -20.90
C ASP A 218 -39.22 -6.58 -19.50
N ASP A 219 -38.21 -6.46 -18.65
CA ASP A 219 -38.15 -7.02 -17.30
C ASP A 219 -37.89 -5.93 -16.24
N GLU A 220 -38.13 -6.27 -14.96
CA GLU A 220 -37.81 -5.44 -13.81
C GLU A 220 -36.28 -5.37 -13.62
N LEU A 221 -35.76 -4.19 -13.27
CA LEU A 221 -34.33 -3.98 -12.96
C LEU A 221 -34.17 -3.46 -11.52
N ASP A 222 -33.43 -4.19 -10.74
CA ASP A 222 -33.10 -3.87 -9.34
C ASP A 222 -31.63 -3.56 -9.18
N PHE A 223 -31.32 -2.47 -8.46
CA PHE A 223 -29.95 -2.08 -8.14
C PHE A 223 -29.81 -1.87 -6.63
N ASP A 224 -28.90 -2.63 -6.03
CA ASP A 224 -28.48 -2.44 -4.64
C ASP A 224 -27.46 -1.31 -4.49
N ILE A 225 -27.28 -0.82 -3.25
CA ILE A 225 -26.34 0.28 -2.94
C ILE A 225 -24.92 0.04 -3.44
N GLU A 226 -24.47 -1.21 -3.48
CA GLU A 226 -23.13 -1.58 -3.97
C GLU A 226 -22.94 -1.35 -5.47
N GLN A 227 -24.03 -1.27 -6.22
CA GLN A 227 -24.06 -1.04 -7.66
C GLN A 227 -24.15 0.45 -8.02
N PHE A 228 -24.40 1.33 -7.02
CA PHE A 228 -24.46 2.78 -7.23
C PHE A 228 -23.09 3.32 -7.66
N ASN A 229 -23.14 4.24 -8.64
CA ASN A 229 -21.95 4.80 -9.31
C ASN A 229 -21.04 3.77 -10.03
N ARG A 230 -21.53 2.53 -10.17
CA ARG A 230 -20.86 1.50 -10.99
C ARG A 230 -21.74 1.08 -12.17
N GLN A 231 -22.98 0.70 -11.88
CA GLN A 231 -23.96 0.24 -12.86
C GLN A 231 -25.09 1.23 -13.02
N VAL A 232 -25.44 1.97 -11.96
CA VAL A 232 -26.47 2.99 -11.97
C VAL A 232 -25.94 4.30 -11.35
N ILE A 233 -26.21 5.43 -12.01
CA ILE A 233 -25.84 6.77 -11.55
C ILE A 233 -27.09 7.54 -11.15
N THR A 234 -27.15 8.03 -9.91
CA THR A 234 -28.27 8.82 -9.42
C THR A 234 -27.79 10.20 -8.99
N GLU A 235 -28.16 11.21 -9.75
CA GLU A 235 -27.77 12.59 -9.49
C GLU A 235 -28.25 13.10 -8.13
N ASN A 236 -29.49 12.77 -7.77
CA ASN A 236 -30.10 13.20 -6.51
C ASN A 236 -29.44 12.56 -5.27
N PHE A 237 -29.02 11.31 -5.35
CA PHE A 237 -28.28 10.64 -4.28
C PHE A 237 -26.93 11.32 -4.05
N ASN A 238 -26.19 11.52 -5.12
CA ASN A 238 -24.88 12.14 -5.08
C ASN A 238 -24.94 13.59 -4.58
N LYS A 239 -25.89 14.39 -5.07
CA LYS A 239 -26.12 15.77 -4.59
C LYS A 239 -26.51 15.83 -3.10
N THR A 240 -27.34 14.91 -2.62
CA THR A 240 -27.78 14.88 -1.22
C THR A 240 -26.62 14.50 -0.29
N SER A 241 -25.84 13.49 -0.66
CA SER A 241 -24.66 13.05 0.09
C SER A 241 -23.61 14.15 0.17
N PHE A 242 -23.35 14.85 -0.94
CA PHE A 242 -22.41 15.97 -0.98
C PHE A 242 -22.87 17.17 -0.16
N LYS A 243 -24.13 17.59 -0.28
CA LYS A 243 -24.69 18.74 0.48
C LYS A 243 -24.65 18.50 1.99
N ARG A 244 -25.00 17.30 2.45
CA ARG A 244 -24.96 16.95 3.88
C ARG A 244 -23.53 16.94 4.43
N ASN A 245 -22.54 16.50 3.67
CA ASN A 245 -21.16 16.57 4.05
C ASN A 245 -20.66 18.03 4.14
N CYS A 246 -20.97 18.88 3.15
CA CYS A 246 -20.55 20.28 3.14
C CYS A 246 -21.19 21.15 4.23
N SER A 247 -22.43 20.87 4.66
CA SER A 247 -23.12 21.65 5.69
C SER A 247 -22.56 21.44 7.10
N ARG A 248 -21.88 20.32 7.36
CA ARG A 248 -21.24 20.00 8.66
C ARG A 248 -19.89 20.66 8.88
N TYR A 249 -19.16 20.99 7.82
CA TYR A 249 -17.86 21.68 7.93
C TYR A 249 -17.97 23.21 7.98
N ARG A 250 -19.20 23.78 8.06
CA ARG A 250 -19.46 25.23 8.14
C ARG A 250 -19.97 25.71 9.49
N SER A 251 -19.97 24.85 10.51
CA SER A 251 -20.33 25.23 11.88
C SER A 251 -19.12 25.29 12.80
#